data_46aaa2bac146dcd2d5a81edc2abf3712
#
_entry.id   46aaa2bac146dcd2d5a81edc2abf3712
#
_cell.length_a   1.000
_cell.length_b   1.000
_cell.length_c   1.000
_cell.angle_alpha   90.00
_cell.angle_beta   90.00
_cell.angle_gamma   90.00
#
_symmetry.space_group_name_H-M   'P 1'
#
loop_
_entity.id
_entity.type
_entity.pdbx_description
1 polymer ?
#
loop_
_entity_poly.entity_id
_entity_poly.type
_entity_poly.pdbx_seq_one_letter_code
_entity_poly.pdbx_strand_id
1 'polypeptide(L)' 'MLMTDVIVKKREGEKLSAEEIKFVVDGYTKGEIPDYQMSALLMAILLRGMDREETLELTMACLLYTSPSP' A
#
# COMPACT_ATOMS: atom_id res chain seq x y z
N MET A 1 -10.32 7.21 -5.99
CA MET A 1 -8.90 6.80 -5.97
C MET A 1 -8.77 5.45 -6.63
N LEU A 2 -7.85 5.31 -7.57
CA LEU A 2 -7.64 4.06 -8.28
C LEU A 2 -6.30 3.46 -7.87
N MET A 3 -6.24 2.14 -7.84
CA MET A 3 -5.00 1.44 -7.51
C MET A 3 -3.88 1.77 -8.50
N THR A 4 -4.22 1.94 -9.77
CA THR A 4 -3.24 2.32 -10.80
C THR A 4 -2.61 3.67 -10.50
N ASP A 5 -3.38 4.62 -9.96
CA ASP A 5 -2.86 5.94 -9.60
C ASP A 5 -1.83 5.83 -8.49
N VAL A 6 -2.10 4.97 -7.51
CA VAL A 6 -1.18 4.73 -6.40
C VAL A 6 0.13 4.11 -6.90
N ILE A 7 0.02 3.12 -7.78
CA ILE A 7 1.18 2.45 -8.36
C ILE A 7 2.05 3.43 -9.15
N VAL A 8 1.42 4.23 -10.01
CA VAL A 8 2.13 5.22 -10.83
C VAL A 8 2.81 6.26 -9.94
N LYS A 9 2.10 6.74 -8.93
CA LYS A 9 2.65 7.72 -8.00
C LYS A 9 3.93 7.20 -7.33
N LYS A 10 3.90 5.96 -6.85
CA LYS A 10 5.07 5.37 -6.21
C LYS A 10 6.20 5.14 -7.21
N ARG A 11 5.86 4.69 -8.41
CA ARG A 11 6.84 4.45 -9.47
C ARG A 11 7.55 5.74 -9.89
N GLU A 12 6.85 6.87 -9.82
CA GLU A 12 7.43 8.19 -10.12
C GLU A 12 8.32 8.70 -8.98
N GLY A 13 8.41 7.96 -7.89
CA GLY A 13 9.23 8.33 -6.76
C GLY A 13 8.54 9.20 -5.74
N GLU A 14 7.24 9.37 -5.85
CA GLU A 14 6.47 10.17 -4.92
C GLU A 14 6.09 9.37 -3.67
N LYS A 15 5.85 10.09 -2.59
CA LYS A 15 5.47 9.51 -1.32
C LYS A 15 3.97 9.21 -1.31
N LEU A 16 3.59 8.07 -0.77
CA LEU A 16 2.19 7.72 -0.58
C LEU A 16 1.66 8.37 0.71
N SER A 17 0.44 8.88 0.63
CA SER A 17 -0.22 9.44 1.81
C SER A 17 -0.82 8.34 2.67
N ALA A 18 -1.18 8.69 3.92
CA ALA A 18 -1.85 7.76 4.83
C ALA A 18 -3.14 7.22 4.21
N GLU A 19 -3.90 8.08 3.53
CA GLU A 19 -5.15 7.67 2.88
C GLU A 19 -4.91 6.69 1.75
N GLU A 20 -3.85 6.89 0.98
CA GLU A 20 -3.50 5.99 -0.11
C GLU A 20 -3.09 4.63 0.43
N ILE A 21 -2.31 4.60 1.49
CA ILE A 21 -1.88 3.36 2.12
C ILE A 21 -3.09 2.62 2.69
N LYS A 22 -3.99 3.33 3.36
CA LYS A 22 -5.23 2.72 3.89
C LYS A 22 -6.09 2.15 2.78
N PHE A 23 -6.21 2.87 1.67
CA PHE A 23 -6.94 2.40 0.51
C PHE A 23 -6.38 1.07 -0.01
N VAL A 24 -5.07 0.98 -0.12
CA VAL A 24 -4.40 -0.24 -0.60
C VAL A 24 -4.64 -1.40 0.36
N VAL A 25 -4.39 -1.21 1.64
CA VAL A 25 -4.53 -2.28 2.62
C VAL A 25 -5.97 -2.73 2.75
N ASP A 26 -6.89 -1.79 2.83
CA ASP A 26 -8.31 -2.08 2.93
C ASP A 26 -8.82 -2.82 1.69
N GLY A 27 -8.48 -2.31 0.51
CA GLY A 27 -8.92 -2.92 -0.74
C GLY A 27 -8.36 -4.32 -0.94
N TYR A 28 -7.09 -4.53 -0.61
CA TYR A 28 -6.47 -5.84 -0.75
C TYR A 28 -7.06 -6.83 0.26
N THR A 29 -7.28 -6.41 1.49
CA THR A 29 -7.85 -7.24 2.54
C THR A 29 -9.27 -7.68 2.19
N LYS A 30 -10.04 -6.80 1.55
CA LYS A 30 -11.41 -7.11 1.12
C LYS A 30 -11.48 -7.88 -0.19
N GLY A 31 -10.34 -8.11 -0.84
CA GLY A 31 -10.31 -8.80 -2.12
C GLY A 31 -10.70 -7.94 -3.31
N GLU A 32 -10.73 -6.62 -3.14
CA GLU A 32 -11.07 -5.68 -4.21
C GLU A 32 -9.88 -5.34 -5.10
N ILE A 33 -8.67 -5.55 -4.60
CA ILE A 33 -7.44 -5.31 -5.34
C ILE A 33 -6.85 -6.65 -5.75
N PRO A 34 -6.72 -6.93 -7.06
CA PRO A 34 -6.15 -8.19 -7.49
C PRO A 34 -4.65 -8.29 -7.19
N ASP A 35 -4.18 -9.53 -7.08
CA ASP A 35 -2.79 -9.80 -6.73
C ASP A 35 -1.79 -9.16 -7.69
N TYR A 36 -2.10 -9.11 -8.99
CA TYR A 36 -1.16 -8.54 -9.95
C TYR A 36 -0.96 -7.04 -9.72
N GLN A 37 -2.00 -6.33 -9.29
CA GLN A 37 -1.87 -4.91 -8.95
C GLN A 37 -1.08 -4.72 -7.67
N MET A 38 -1.30 -5.58 -6.70
CA MET A 38 -0.54 -5.54 -5.46
C MET A 38 0.93 -5.84 -5.72
N SER A 39 1.21 -6.82 -6.57
CA SER A 39 2.58 -7.16 -6.97
C SER A 39 3.26 -5.98 -7.67
N ALA A 40 2.54 -5.28 -8.53
CA ALA A 40 3.07 -4.09 -9.21
C ALA A 40 3.43 -2.99 -8.22
N LEU A 41 2.60 -2.78 -7.21
CA LEU A 41 2.89 -1.78 -6.18
C LEU A 41 4.10 -2.20 -5.35
N LEU A 42 4.17 -3.46 -4.96
CA LEU A 42 5.32 -3.97 -4.19
C LEU A 42 6.62 -3.82 -4.98
N MET A 43 6.57 -4.07 -6.28
CA MET A 43 7.75 -3.88 -7.12
C MET A 43 8.15 -2.39 -7.18
N ALA A 44 7.18 -1.49 -7.30
CA ALA A 44 7.46 -0.05 -7.28
C ALA A 44 8.09 0.37 -5.96
N ILE A 45 7.60 -0.16 -4.85
CA ILE A 45 8.15 0.10 -3.53
C ILE A 45 9.58 -0.41 -3.44
N LEU A 46 9.82 -1.60 -3.95
CA LEU A 46 11.17 -2.19 -3.95
C LEU A 46 12.16 -1.33 -4.72
N LEU A 47 11.75 -0.80 -5.86
CA LEU A 47 12.62 0.01 -6.72
C LEU A 47 12.83 1.43 -6.18
N ARG A 48 11.82 2.01 -5.57
CA ARG A 48 11.86 3.41 -5.09
C ARG A 48 12.06 3.54 -3.59
N GLY A 49 11.72 2.49 -2.84
CA GLY A 49 11.76 2.51 -1.39
C GLY A 49 10.57 3.21 -0.79
N MET A 50 10.49 3.17 0.52
CA MET A 50 9.49 3.89 1.30
C MET A 50 10.22 4.72 2.34
N ASP A 51 9.72 5.93 2.60
CA ASP A 51 10.28 6.70 3.68
C ASP A 51 9.73 6.20 5.02
N ARG A 52 10.21 6.80 6.09
CA ARG A 52 9.85 6.38 7.44
C ARG A 52 8.36 6.55 7.71
N GLU A 53 7.77 7.64 7.24
CA GLU A 53 6.34 7.90 7.44
C GLU A 53 5.47 6.91 6.67
N GLU A 54 5.84 6.60 5.43
CA GLU A 54 5.12 5.60 4.66
C GLU A 54 5.17 4.24 5.33
N THR A 55 6.33 3.87 5.84
CA THR A 55 6.51 2.59 6.54
C THR A 55 5.65 2.53 7.79
N LEU A 56 5.62 3.61 8.57
CA LEU A 56 4.79 3.68 9.76
C LEU A 56 3.31 3.57 9.43
N GLU A 57 2.87 4.28 8.40
CA GLU A 57 1.46 4.26 7.98
C GLU A 57 1.06 2.88 7.50
N LEU A 58 1.92 2.22 6.73
CA LEU A 58 1.64 0.87 6.26
C LEU A 58 1.57 -0.11 7.44
N THR A 59 2.49 0.00 8.39
CA THR A 59 2.51 -0.84 9.58
C THR A 59 1.24 -0.66 10.40
N MET A 60 0.83 0.59 10.62
CA MET A 60 -0.40 0.88 11.37
C MET A 60 -1.63 0.35 10.66
N ALA A 61 -1.70 0.52 9.33
CA ALA A 61 -2.83 0.01 8.56
C ALA A 61 -2.90 -1.52 8.64
N CYS A 62 -1.77 -2.20 8.55
CA CYS A 62 -1.72 -3.65 8.67
C CYS A 62 -2.16 -4.12 10.05
N LEU A 63 -1.77 -3.41 11.11
CA LEU A 63 -2.19 -3.74 12.47
C LEU A 63 -3.69 -3.57 12.67
N LEU A 64 -4.29 -2.58 12.00
CA LEU A 64 -5.73 -2.36 12.08
C LEU A 64 -6.54 -3.47 11.42
N TYR A 65 -6.02 -4.01 10.32
CA TYR A 65 -6.74 -5.00 9.54
C TYR A 65 -6.32 -6.43 9.81
N THR A 66 -5.22 -6.63 10.55
CA THR A 66 -4.77 -7.96 10.91
C THR A 66 -5.19 -8.24 12.34
N SER A 67 -6.14 -9.14 12.50
CA SER A 67 -6.53 -9.56 13.85
C SER A 67 -5.38 -10.34 14.47
N PRO A 68 -5.02 -10.07 15.72
CA PRO A 68 -4.03 -10.90 16.39
C PRO A 68 -4.56 -12.32 16.48
N SER A 69 -3.74 -13.25 16.07
CA SER A 69 -4.13 -14.66 16.16
C SER A 69 -4.26 -15.05 17.62
N PRO A 70 -5.32 -15.74 17.98
CA PRO A 70 -5.42 -16.29 19.31
C PRO A 70 -4.34 -17.31 19.56
#